data_42ac078e2a58c13ca77144efceb20f9a
#
_entry.id   42ac078e2a58c13ca77144efceb20f9a
#
_cell.length_a   1.000
_cell.length_b   1.000
_cell.length_c   1.000
_cell.angle_alpha   90.00
_cell.angle_beta   90.00
_cell.angle_gamma   90.00
#
_symmetry.space_group_name_H-M   'P 1'
#
loop_
_entity.id
_entity.type
_entity.pdbx_description
1 polymer ?
#
loop_
_entity_poly.entity_id
_entity_poly.type
_entity_poly.pdbx_seq_one_letter_code
_entity_poly.pdbx_strand_id
1 'polypeptide(L)'
;MQKAIGFLAMIVIGLCLPSCSSVASYNIKVNGYTDPGAPAQVKPGGSFFVMENKEAKNPLLEVEVKGKITQLLATRGYAVTTFEKADYYLFFGYGMGEPRSVNVATPDYYGSVGWGMGYGRGGWGGWGGPSVYVGMPWGGYAADGATLYDRWLLINVVEGPAYRTQKLSRPVWVGEAHSLGSSSDLRTVLNYLLVADFKEFGKNTGKAVTMEISAQDPEVAPLTR
;
A
#
# COMPACT_ATOMS: atom_id res chain seq x y z
N MET A 1 -60.78 22.34 14.08
CA MET A 1 -59.42 22.68 13.61
C MET A 1 -58.27 21.92 14.31
N GLN A 2 -58.54 20.96 15.22
CA GLN A 2 -57.51 20.24 15.98
C GLN A 2 -57.03 18.88 15.36
N LYS A 3 -57.70 18.39 14.31
CA LYS A 3 -57.35 17.09 13.67
C LYS A 3 -56.34 17.19 12.53
N ALA A 4 -56.06 18.38 12.01
CA ALA A 4 -55.12 18.59 10.89
C ALA A 4 -53.65 18.73 11.32
N ILE A 5 -53.39 19.06 12.59
CA ILE A 5 -52.02 19.32 13.10
C ILE A 5 -51.30 17.99 13.42
N GLY A 6 -52.06 16.93 13.77
CA GLY A 6 -51.47 15.60 14.07
C GLY A 6 -50.88 14.86 12.85
N PHE A 7 -51.36 15.15 11.65
CA PHE A 7 -50.92 14.44 10.42
C PHE A 7 -49.62 15.05 9.85
N LEU A 8 -49.36 16.31 10.11
CA LEU A 8 -48.13 16.97 9.63
C LEU A 8 -46.90 16.60 10.46
N ALA A 9 -47.07 16.28 11.75
CA ALA A 9 -45.99 15.90 12.63
C ALA A 9 -45.45 14.46 12.33
N MET A 10 -46.28 13.58 11.75
CA MET A 10 -45.91 12.20 11.44
C MET A 10 -45.09 12.05 10.15
N ILE A 11 -45.15 13.04 9.24
CA ILE A 11 -44.43 13.01 7.96
C ILE A 11 -42.97 13.47 8.13
N VAL A 12 -42.65 14.29 9.14
CA VAL A 12 -41.29 14.83 9.34
C VAL A 12 -40.35 13.82 10.00
N ILE A 13 -40.85 12.80 10.72
CA ILE A 13 -40.04 11.79 11.40
C ILE A 13 -39.55 10.69 10.42
N GLY A 14 -40.18 10.57 9.25
CA GLY A 14 -39.83 9.51 8.26
C GLY A 14 -38.59 9.81 7.39
N LEU A 15 -38.01 11.02 7.47
CA LEU A 15 -36.93 11.45 6.53
C LEU A 15 -35.51 11.40 7.08
N CYS A 16 -35.31 10.93 8.31
CA CYS A 16 -34.00 10.73 8.90
C CYS A 16 -33.63 9.23 8.96
N LEU A 17 -33.71 8.53 7.81
CA LEU A 17 -33.01 7.24 7.70
C LEU A 17 -31.52 7.58 7.49
N PRO A 18 -30.61 7.23 8.43
CA PRO A 18 -29.21 7.31 8.16
C PRO A 18 -28.93 6.38 6.97
N SER A 19 -28.58 6.98 5.83
CA SER A 19 -28.01 6.23 4.71
C SER A 19 -26.73 5.58 5.23
N CYS A 20 -26.77 4.31 5.55
CA CYS A 20 -25.58 3.51 5.78
C CYS A 20 -24.81 3.41 4.45
N SER A 21 -24.06 4.45 4.11
CA SER A 21 -23.05 4.32 3.06
C SER A 21 -21.99 3.37 3.58
N SER A 22 -21.86 2.21 2.95
CA SER A 22 -20.76 1.30 3.24
C SER A 22 -19.45 2.01 2.94
N VAL A 23 -18.66 2.26 3.98
CA VAL A 23 -17.36 2.89 3.83
C VAL A 23 -16.43 1.86 3.21
N ALA A 24 -15.79 2.20 2.09
CA ALA A 24 -14.80 1.34 1.48
C ALA A 24 -13.63 1.12 2.45
N SER A 25 -13.29 -0.14 2.70
CA SER A 25 -12.13 -0.54 3.49
C SER A 25 -11.37 -1.67 2.80
N TYR A 26 -10.07 -1.76 3.09
CA TYR A 26 -9.20 -2.78 2.53
C TYR A 26 -8.39 -3.43 3.64
N ASN A 27 -8.41 -4.77 3.66
CA ASN A 27 -7.49 -5.54 4.48
C ASN A 27 -6.14 -5.61 3.78
N ILE A 28 -5.11 -5.11 4.44
CA ILE A 28 -3.76 -5.00 3.88
C ILE A 28 -2.79 -5.73 4.78
N LYS A 29 -1.96 -6.59 4.19
CA LYS A 29 -0.80 -7.19 4.83
C LYS A 29 0.43 -6.35 4.55
N VAL A 30 1.15 -6.01 5.62
CA VAL A 30 2.39 -5.22 5.54
C VAL A 30 3.53 -5.97 6.19
N ASN A 31 4.69 -5.95 5.54
CA ASN A 31 5.97 -6.34 6.12
C ASN A 31 6.94 -5.18 6.03
N GLY A 32 7.62 -4.87 7.11
CA GLY A 32 8.74 -3.95 7.15
C GLY A 32 10.01 -4.70 7.52
N TYR A 33 11.08 -4.50 6.77
CA TYR A 33 12.38 -5.13 7.01
C TYR A 33 13.44 -4.05 7.16
N THR A 34 14.24 -4.15 8.22
CA THR A 34 15.47 -3.36 8.37
C THR A 34 16.67 -4.26 8.19
N ASP A 35 17.75 -3.76 7.60
CA ASP A 35 19.01 -4.49 7.56
C ASP A 35 19.68 -4.42 8.94
N PRO A 36 19.81 -5.53 9.69
CA PRO A 36 20.43 -5.53 11.02
C PRO A 36 21.92 -5.20 10.98
N GLY A 37 22.55 -5.30 9.81
CA GLY A 37 23.95 -4.95 9.60
C GLY A 37 24.13 -3.55 8.96
N ALA A 38 23.05 -2.81 8.72
CA ALA A 38 23.17 -1.43 8.24
C ALA A 38 23.57 -0.51 9.40
N PRO A 39 24.56 0.36 9.21
CA PRO A 39 24.98 1.31 10.26
C PRO A 39 23.90 2.36 10.56
N ALA A 40 22.88 2.49 9.73
CA ALA A 40 21.85 3.49 9.89
C ALA A 40 20.45 2.90 9.60
N GLN A 41 19.60 2.89 10.61
CA GLN A 41 18.15 2.88 10.41
C GLN A 41 17.71 4.20 9.79
N VAL A 42 16.53 4.23 9.16
CA VAL A 42 15.94 5.49 8.68
C VAL A 42 15.85 6.49 9.85
N LYS A 43 16.66 7.55 9.78
CA LYS A 43 16.75 8.53 10.87
C LYS A 43 15.53 9.44 10.88
N PRO A 44 14.92 9.70 12.04
CA PRO A 44 13.88 10.72 12.15
C PRO A 44 14.38 12.07 11.61
N GLY A 45 13.56 12.76 10.81
CA GLY A 45 13.91 14.04 10.21
C GLY A 45 14.94 13.97 9.06
N GLY A 46 15.33 12.76 8.64
CA GLY A 46 16.21 12.58 7.48
C GLY A 46 15.60 13.12 6.20
N SER A 47 16.46 13.36 5.20
CA SER A 47 16.06 13.89 3.91
C SER A 47 15.98 12.79 2.84
N PHE A 48 14.94 12.87 1.99
CA PHE A 48 14.65 11.89 0.97
C PHE A 48 14.66 12.49 -0.44
N PHE A 49 15.09 11.69 -1.39
CA PHE A 49 14.76 11.87 -2.80
C PHE A 49 13.97 10.67 -3.29
N VAL A 50 12.76 10.91 -3.80
CA VAL A 50 11.89 9.85 -4.33
C VAL A 50 12.27 9.59 -5.79
N MET A 51 12.77 8.40 -6.04
CA MET A 51 13.20 7.94 -7.36
C MET A 51 11.97 7.59 -8.22
N GLU A 52 12.00 7.98 -9.46
CA GLU A 52 10.96 7.72 -10.45
C GLU A 52 11.44 6.67 -11.45
N ASN A 53 10.59 5.71 -11.78
CA ASN A 53 10.86 4.77 -12.84
C ASN A 53 10.45 5.38 -14.19
N LYS A 54 11.44 5.82 -14.97
CA LYS A 54 11.22 6.42 -16.30
C LYS A 54 10.67 5.44 -17.34
N GLU A 55 10.79 4.14 -17.08
CA GLU A 55 10.30 3.07 -17.94
C GLU A 55 8.95 2.51 -17.46
N ALA A 56 8.27 3.21 -16.56
CA ALA A 56 6.97 2.78 -16.06
C ALA A 56 5.96 2.66 -17.21
N LYS A 57 5.19 1.56 -17.22
CA LYS A 57 4.11 1.32 -18.20
C LYS A 57 3.04 2.42 -18.19
N ASN A 58 2.83 3.05 -17.04
CA ASN A 58 1.91 4.18 -16.87
C ASN A 58 2.66 5.36 -16.22
N PRO A 59 3.28 6.26 -17.02
CA PRO A 59 4.04 7.38 -16.49
C PRO A 59 3.22 8.36 -15.66
N LEU A 60 1.93 8.53 -15.95
CA LEU A 60 1.07 9.44 -15.19
C LEU A 60 0.78 8.89 -13.79
N LEU A 61 0.53 7.58 -13.68
CA LEU A 61 0.36 6.94 -12.39
C LEU A 61 1.65 6.96 -11.57
N GLU A 62 2.81 6.79 -12.24
CA GLU A 62 4.13 6.87 -11.60
C GLU A 62 4.36 8.25 -10.94
N VAL A 63 4.07 9.33 -11.67
CA VAL A 63 4.16 10.70 -11.13
C VAL A 63 3.18 10.92 -9.99
N GLU A 64 1.96 10.39 -10.10
CA GLU A 64 0.95 10.48 -9.04
C GLU A 64 1.40 9.75 -7.77
N VAL A 65 1.88 8.51 -7.87
CA VAL A 65 2.36 7.72 -6.74
C VAL A 65 3.56 8.39 -6.08
N LYS A 66 4.51 8.89 -6.87
CA LYS A 66 5.65 9.68 -6.37
C LYS A 66 5.17 10.90 -5.56
N GLY A 67 4.18 11.63 -6.06
CA GLY A 67 3.59 12.77 -5.34
C GLY A 67 2.99 12.37 -3.99
N LYS A 68 2.25 11.25 -3.95
CA LYS A 68 1.65 10.70 -2.73
C LYS A 68 2.71 10.26 -1.71
N ILE A 69 3.77 9.58 -2.16
CA ILE A 69 4.91 9.20 -1.32
C ILE A 69 5.58 10.45 -0.74
N THR A 70 5.82 11.48 -1.57
CA THR A 70 6.38 12.76 -1.13
C THR A 70 5.53 13.40 -0.04
N GLN A 71 4.21 13.41 -0.20
CA GLN A 71 3.28 13.93 0.79
C GLN A 71 3.31 13.14 2.10
N LEU A 72 3.33 11.80 2.03
CA LEU A 72 3.41 10.94 3.21
C LEU A 72 4.73 11.11 3.97
N LEU A 73 5.85 11.26 3.28
CA LEU A 73 7.14 11.59 3.90
C LEU A 73 7.07 12.93 4.64
N ALA A 74 6.56 13.97 3.99
CA ALA A 74 6.43 15.29 4.59
C ALA A 74 5.52 15.29 5.83
N THR A 75 4.39 14.58 5.78
CA THR A 75 3.47 14.44 6.93
C THR A 75 4.14 13.77 8.13
N ARG A 76 5.15 12.91 7.91
CA ARG A 76 5.93 12.25 8.97
C ARG A 76 7.17 13.03 9.39
N GLY A 77 7.33 14.27 8.93
CA GLY A 77 8.44 15.15 9.31
C GLY A 77 9.75 14.86 8.60
N TYR A 78 9.72 14.10 7.49
CA TYR A 78 10.88 13.93 6.62
C TYR A 78 10.98 15.05 5.60
N ALA A 79 12.19 15.52 5.32
CA ALA A 79 12.43 16.50 4.28
C ALA A 79 12.50 15.80 2.91
N VAL A 80 11.85 16.37 1.88
CA VAL A 80 12.06 15.93 0.49
C VAL A 80 12.95 16.94 -0.21
N THR A 81 14.02 16.47 -0.84
CA THR A 81 15.09 17.31 -1.37
C THR A 81 15.60 16.83 -2.72
N THR A 82 16.65 17.45 -3.24
CA THR A 82 17.28 17.05 -4.52
C THR A 82 18.13 15.78 -4.36
N PHE A 83 18.42 15.14 -5.49
CA PHE A 83 19.23 13.92 -5.55
C PHE A 83 20.59 14.08 -4.84
N GLU A 84 21.25 15.23 -5.00
CA GLU A 84 22.59 15.46 -4.49
C GLU A 84 22.64 15.62 -2.96
N LYS A 85 21.53 16.09 -2.37
CA LYS A 85 21.45 16.45 -0.94
C LYS A 85 20.76 15.43 -0.08
N ALA A 86 20.09 14.46 -0.68
CA ALA A 86 19.30 13.47 0.06
C ALA A 86 20.18 12.53 0.89
N ASP A 87 19.77 12.28 2.14
CA ASP A 87 20.34 11.24 2.99
C ASP A 87 19.92 9.84 2.51
N TYR A 88 18.71 9.74 1.95
CA TYR A 88 18.13 8.50 1.48
C TYR A 88 17.51 8.65 0.10
N TYR A 89 17.56 7.57 -0.67
CA TYR A 89 16.77 7.41 -1.88
C TYR A 89 15.67 6.41 -1.63
N LEU A 90 14.44 6.78 -1.98
CA LEU A 90 13.27 5.91 -1.92
C LEU A 90 12.91 5.47 -3.33
N PHE A 91 13.00 4.18 -3.57
CA PHE A 91 12.52 3.51 -4.76
C PHE A 91 11.17 2.87 -4.44
N PHE A 92 10.28 2.84 -5.41
CA PHE A 92 8.99 2.18 -5.25
C PHE A 92 8.61 1.41 -6.49
N GLY A 93 7.83 0.37 -6.30
CA GLY A 93 7.20 -0.41 -7.35
C GLY A 93 5.82 -0.82 -6.90
N TYR A 94 4.91 -0.97 -7.83
CA TYR A 94 3.54 -1.38 -7.56
C TYR A 94 2.98 -2.16 -8.73
N GLY A 95 1.96 -2.96 -8.46
CA GLY A 95 1.33 -3.73 -9.50
C GLY A 95 0.13 -4.53 -9.04
N MET A 96 -0.36 -5.32 -9.98
CA MET A 96 -1.47 -6.24 -9.78
C MET A 96 -1.10 -7.57 -10.43
N GLY A 97 -1.25 -8.65 -9.66
CA GLY A 97 -1.07 -10.01 -10.14
C GLY A 97 -2.20 -10.44 -11.08
N GLU A 98 -1.98 -11.58 -11.75
CA GLU A 98 -3.00 -12.17 -12.61
C GLU A 98 -4.30 -12.45 -11.82
N PRO A 99 -5.46 -12.18 -12.45
CA PRO A 99 -6.75 -12.45 -11.82
C PRO A 99 -6.93 -13.94 -11.53
N ARG A 100 -7.43 -14.25 -10.33
CA ARG A 100 -7.67 -15.62 -9.89
C ARG A 100 -9.17 -15.84 -9.64
N SER A 101 -9.75 -16.86 -10.25
CA SER A 101 -11.09 -17.31 -9.91
C SER A 101 -11.03 -18.18 -8.65
N VAL A 102 -11.81 -17.83 -7.63
CA VAL A 102 -11.92 -18.63 -6.40
C VAL A 102 -13.24 -19.38 -6.42
N ASN A 103 -13.16 -20.71 -6.55
CA ASN A 103 -14.30 -21.58 -6.31
C ASN A 103 -14.31 -21.95 -4.83
N VAL A 104 -15.36 -21.55 -4.11
CA VAL A 104 -15.47 -21.70 -2.64
C VAL A 104 -15.86 -23.14 -2.24
N ALA A 105 -15.50 -24.15 -3.01
CA ALA A 105 -15.95 -25.51 -2.75
C ALA A 105 -15.04 -26.38 -1.83
N THR A 106 -13.93 -25.85 -1.26
CA THR A 106 -13.08 -26.65 -0.37
C THR A 106 -12.57 -25.89 0.84
N PRO A 107 -12.88 -26.38 2.09
CA PRO A 107 -12.41 -25.78 3.34
C PRO A 107 -10.93 -26.05 3.67
N ASP A 108 -10.19 -26.83 2.89
CA ASP A 108 -8.92 -27.45 3.28
C ASP A 108 -7.70 -26.90 2.52
N TYR A 109 -7.50 -25.58 2.44
CA TYR A 109 -6.24 -25.10 1.88
C TYR A 109 -5.43 -24.27 2.89
N TYR A 110 -4.60 -24.95 3.68
CA TYR A 110 -3.51 -24.34 4.43
C TYR A 110 -2.31 -24.12 3.48
N GLY A 111 -2.22 -22.95 2.88
CA GLY A 111 -1.06 -22.58 2.08
C GLY A 111 -0.06 -21.76 2.88
N SER A 112 1.18 -22.21 2.95
CA SER A 112 2.29 -21.43 3.49
C SER A 112 2.71 -20.34 2.51
N VAL A 113 2.89 -19.11 3.01
CA VAL A 113 3.46 -18.01 2.23
C VAL A 113 4.98 -18.15 2.23
N GLY A 114 5.56 -18.51 1.10
CA GLY A 114 7.01 -18.46 0.90
C GLY A 114 7.39 -17.14 0.22
N TRP A 115 8.17 -16.31 0.89
CA TRP A 115 8.75 -15.09 0.33
C TRP A 115 10.09 -15.45 -0.32
N GLY A 116 10.14 -15.40 -1.64
CA GLY A 116 11.39 -15.57 -2.38
C GLY A 116 11.82 -14.22 -2.95
N MET A 117 12.77 -13.53 -2.32
CA MET A 117 13.46 -12.40 -2.93
C MET A 117 14.50 -12.94 -3.92
N GLY A 118 14.11 -13.05 -5.20
CA GLY A 118 15.05 -13.30 -6.27
C GLY A 118 15.76 -12.00 -6.65
N TYR A 119 16.97 -11.78 -6.15
CA TYR A 119 17.84 -10.72 -6.67
C TYR A 119 18.36 -11.13 -8.05
N GLY A 120 17.63 -10.75 -9.10
CA GLY A 120 18.12 -10.83 -10.47
C GLY A 120 19.26 -9.82 -10.65
N ARG A 121 20.45 -10.36 -10.96
CA ARG A 121 21.64 -9.60 -11.35
C ARG A 121 21.44 -9.06 -12.78
N GLY A 122 20.70 -7.98 -12.90
CA GLY A 122 20.43 -7.32 -14.17
C GLY A 122 20.10 -5.86 -13.93
N GLY A 123 20.65 -5.01 -14.79
CA GLY A 123 20.57 -3.56 -14.65
C GLY A 123 19.14 -3.02 -14.45
N TRP A 124 19.05 -1.74 -14.20
CA TRP A 124 17.89 -0.93 -13.78
C TRP A 124 16.51 -1.18 -14.44
N GLY A 125 16.38 -2.11 -15.36
CA GLY A 125 15.14 -2.50 -16.03
C GLY A 125 14.52 -3.82 -15.56
N GLY A 126 15.08 -4.50 -14.57
CA GLY A 126 14.70 -5.86 -14.20
C GLY A 126 14.18 -6.02 -12.78
N TRP A 127 13.27 -5.19 -12.32
CA TRP A 127 12.45 -5.56 -11.17
C TRP A 127 11.44 -6.61 -11.63
N GLY A 128 11.90 -7.85 -11.71
CA GLY A 128 10.98 -8.99 -11.75
C GLY A 128 10.12 -8.87 -10.51
N GLY A 129 8.84 -8.55 -10.69
CA GLY A 129 7.92 -8.46 -9.58
C GLY A 129 8.02 -9.73 -8.73
N PRO A 130 7.91 -9.63 -7.41
CA PRO A 130 7.96 -10.79 -6.55
C PRO A 130 6.91 -11.79 -7.04
N SER A 131 7.34 -12.98 -7.44
CA SER A 131 6.42 -14.08 -7.70
C SER A 131 5.90 -14.56 -6.35
N VAL A 132 4.84 -13.91 -5.90
CA VAL A 132 4.21 -14.21 -4.61
C VAL A 132 3.31 -15.41 -4.81
N TYR A 133 3.72 -16.56 -4.34
CA TYR A 133 2.81 -17.69 -4.11
C TYR A 133 2.03 -17.39 -2.83
N VAL A 134 0.84 -16.82 -2.99
CA VAL A 134 -0.05 -16.54 -1.85
C VAL A 134 -0.98 -17.73 -1.65
N GLY A 135 -0.64 -18.59 -0.73
CA GLY A 135 -1.63 -19.42 -0.05
C GLY A 135 -2.13 -18.66 1.18
N MET A 136 -3.31 -18.06 1.13
CA MET A 136 -3.86 -17.33 2.27
C MET A 136 -5.07 -18.03 2.85
N PRO A 137 -5.14 -18.20 4.18
CA PRO A 137 -6.40 -18.35 4.87
C PRO A 137 -7.00 -16.96 5.14
N TRP A 138 -7.73 -16.42 4.19
CA TRP A 138 -8.61 -15.29 4.47
C TRP A 138 -9.99 -15.87 4.79
N GLY A 139 -10.42 -15.73 6.03
CA GLY A 139 -11.79 -16.03 6.44
C GLY A 139 -12.75 -14.95 5.93
N GLY A 140 -12.94 -14.87 4.61
CA GLY A 140 -13.93 -14.06 3.95
C GLY A 140 -14.67 -14.93 2.96
N TYR A 141 -15.99 -15.01 3.05
CA TYR A 141 -16.83 -15.70 2.08
C TYR A 141 -16.74 -14.96 0.74
N ALA A 142 -15.94 -15.49 -0.19
CA ALA A 142 -16.04 -15.07 -1.59
C ALA A 142 -17.27 -15.77 -2.17
N ALA A 143 -18.13 -15.03 -2.85
CA ALA A 143 -19.22 -15.62 -3.62
C ALA A 143 -18.64 -16.55 -4.70
N ASP A 144 -19.33 -17.66 -5.01
CA ASP A 144 -18.93 -18.58 -6.05
C ASP A 144 -18.65 -17.84 -7.36
N GLY A 145 -17.44 -18.03 -7.92
CA GLY A 145 -17.01 -17.39 -9.16
C GLY A 145 -16.44 -15.98 -9.03
N ALA A 146 -16.11 -15.51 -7.81
CA ALA A 146 -15.49 -14.20 -7.63
C ALA A 146 -14.06 -14.18 -8.22
N THR A 147 -13.79 -13.17 -9.04
CA THR A 147 -12.43 -12.88 -9.51
C THR A 147 -11.71 -12.04 -8.47
N LEU A 148 -10.56 -12.50 -8.01
CA LEU A 148 -9.72 -11.80 -7.04
C LEU A 148 -8.43 -11.32 -7.70
N TYR A 149 -8.00 -10.12 -7.30
CA TYR A 149 -6.77 -9.48 -7.73
C TYR A 149 -5.86 -9.31 -6.52
N ASP A 150 -4.60 -9.74 -6.64
CA ASP A 150 -3.53 -9.44 -5.69
C ASP A 150 -2.87 -8.12 -6.08
N ARG A 151 -3.05 -7.09 -5.28
CA ARG A 151 -2.49 -5.76 -5.51
C ARG A 151 -1.37 -5.54 -4.52
N TRP A 152 -0.24 -5.04 -5.00
CA TRP A 152 0.96 -4.92 -4.20
C TRP A 152 1.67 -3.58 -4.39
N LEU A 153 2.38 -3.18 -3.35
CA LEU A 153 3.29 -2.06 -3.28
C LEU A 153 4.60 -2.53 -2.63
N LEU A 154 5.72 -2.11 -3.18
CA LEU A 154 7.06 -2.33 -2.63
C LEU A 154 7.73 -0.96 -2.49
N ILE A 155 8.27 -0.66 -1.32
CA ILE A 155 9.12 0.51 -1.07
C ILE A 155 10.49 0.03 -0.64
N ASN A 156 11.53 0.62 -1.21
CA ASN A 156 12.92 0.29 -0.91
C ASN A 156 13.69 1.59 -0.62
N VAL A 157 14.24 1.69 0.57
CA VAL A 157 15.02 2.85 1.02
C VAL A 157 16.48 2.47 1.08
N VAL A 158 17.33 3.22 0.38
CA VAL A 158 18.79 3.03 0.37
C VAL A 158 19.50 4.28 0.87
N GLU A 159 20.71 4.12 1.38
CA GLU A 159 21.53 5.22 1.84
C GLU A 159 22.03 6.07 0.65
N GLY A 160 21.74 7.38 0.68
CA GLY A 160 22.04 8.30 -0.42
C GLY A 160 23.54 8.45 -0.73
N PRO A 161 24.40 8.75 0.26
CA PRO A 161 25.85 8.87 0.05
C PRO A 161 26.48 7.60 -0.55
N ALA A 162 26.15 6.41 -0.02
CA ALA A 162 26.66 5.13 -0.52
C ALA A 162 26.21 4.89 -1.97
N TYR A 163 24.95 5.17 -2.27
CA TYR A 163 24.42 5.03 -3.61
C TYR A 163 25.09 5.96 -4.62
N ARG A 164 25.33 7.23 -4.24
CA ARG A 164 26.01 8.21 -5.13
C ARG A 164 27.44 7.81 -5.48
N THR A 165 28.18 7.33 -4.48
CA THR A 165 29.64 7.05 -4.63
C THR A 165 29.92 5.67 -5.21
N GLN A 166 29.21 4.65 -4.77
CA GLN A 166 29.52 3.25 -5.06
C GLN A 166 28.46 2.56 -5.93
N LYS A 167 27.35 3.25 -6.22
CA LYS A 167 26.17 2.67 -6.87
C LYS A 167 25.62 1.44 -6.13
N LEU A 168 25.93 1.34 -4.84
CA LEU A 168 25.39 0.27 -3.99
C LEU A 168 23.96 0.59 -3.63
N SER A 169 23.07 -0.35 -3.93
CA SER A 169 21.64 -0.28 -3.62
C SER A 169 21.29 -1.15 -2.40
N ARG A 170 22.19 -1.22 -1.40
CA ARG A 170 21.88 -1.97 -0.18
C ARG A 170 20.74 -1.26 0.57
N PRO A 171 19.58 -1.92 0.71
CA PRO A 171 18.46 -1.30 1.39
C PRO A 171 18.74 -1.18 2.89
N VAL A 172 18.40 -0.04 3.45
CA VAL A 172 18.35 0.20 4.91
C VAL A 172 16.98 -0.15 5.46
N TRP A 173 15.96 -0.07 4.61
CA TRP A 173 14.60 -0.49 4.92
C TRP A 173 13.86 -0.91 3.63
N VAL A 174 13.03 -1.94 3.77
CA VAL A 174 12.11 -2.40 2.73
C VAL A 174 10.73 -2.53 3.33
N GLY A 175 9.72 -1.95 2.68
CA GLY A 175 8.31 -2.10 2.99
C GLY A 175 7.59 -2.84 1.88
N GLU A 176 6.71 -3.76 2.24
CA GLU A 176 5.87 -4.52 1.32
C GLU A 176 4.44 -4.50 1.81
N ALA A 177 3.51 -4.04 0.97
CA ALA A 177 2.09 -4.03 1.27
C ALA A 177 1.31 -4.79 0.20
N HIS A 178 0.40 -5.67 0.63
CA HIS A 178 -0.44 -6.49 -0.22
C HIS A 178 -1.90 -6.43 0.18
N SER A 179 -2.79 -6.42 -0.83
CA SER A 179 -4.23 -6.51 -0.64
C SER A 179 -4.86 -7.44 -1.68
N LEU A 180 -5.64 -8.42 -1.22
CA LEU A 180 -6.42 -9.29 -2.07
C LEU A 180 -7.89 -8.85 -2.08
N GLY A 181 -8.52 -8.77 -3.24
CA GLY A 181 -9.92 -8.41 -3.34
C GLY A 181 -10.43 -8.32 -4.78
N SER A 182 -11.73 -8.12 -4.96
CA SER A 182 -12.42 -8.16 -6.25
C SER A 182 -12.23 -6.91 -7.12
N SER A 183 -11.75 -5.80 -6.56
CA SER A 183 -11.53 -4.57 -7.33
C SER A 183 -10.27 -4.67 -8.19
N SER A 184 -10.39 -4.39 -9.49
CA SER A 184 -9.28 -4.22 -10.43
C SER A 184 -8.74 -2.78 -10.48
N ASP A 185 -9.29 -1.86 -9.68
CA ASP A 185 -8.84 -0.47 -9.62
C ASP A 185 -7.59 -0.32 -8.76
N LEU A 186 -6.44 -0.56 -9.39
CA LEU A 186 -5.13 -0.42 -8.74
C LEU A 186 -4.89 1.01 -8.25
N ARG A 187 -5.30 2.03 -9.01
CA ARG A 187 -5.07 3.44 -8.67
C ARG A 187 -5.70 3.82 -7.33
N THR A 188 -6.97 3.43 -7.14
CA THR A 188 -7.67 3.66 -5.86
C THR A 188 -7.03 2.87 -4.72
N VAL A 189 -6.73 1.58 -4.94
CA VAL A 189 -6.18 0.71 -3.89
C VAL A 189 -4.79 1.13 -3.45
N LEU A 190 -3.98 1.71 -4.35
CA LEU A 190 -2.65 2.23 -4.02
C LEU A 190 -2.67 3.27 -2.89
N ASN A 191 -3.74 4.07 -2.73
CA ASN A 191 -3.85 5.01 -1.63
C ASN A 191 -3.83 4.29 -0.27
N TYR A 192 -4.52 3.17 -0.19
CA TYR A 192 -4.61 2.36 1.03
C TYR A 192 -3.33 1.57 1.28
N LEU A 193 -2.71 1.01 0.23
CA LEU A 193 -1.42 0.32 0.32
C LEU A 193 -0.33 1.26 0.82
N LEU A 194 -0.27 2.48 0.28
CA LEU A 194 0.68 3.51 0.71
C LEU A 194 0.50 3.86 2.18
N VAL A 195 -0.74 4.13 2.62
CA VAL A 195 -1.01 4.45 4.02
C VAL A 195 -0.62 3.29 4.93
N ALA A 196 -0.98 2.06 4.57
CA ALA A 196 -0.65 0.88 5.36
C ALA A 196 0.87 0.69 5.50
N ASP A 197 1.61 0.77 4.39
CA ASP A 197 3.06 0.59 4.38
C ASP A 197 3.77 1.69 5.19
N PHE A 198 3.30 2.93 5.03
CA PHE A 198 3.84 4.06 5.78
C PHE A 198 3.55 4.01 7.29
N LYS A 199 2.51 3.32 7.77
CA LYS A 199 2.30 3.09 9.22
C LYS A 199 3.42 2.25 9.83
N GLU A 200 4.08 1.42 9.05
CA GLU A 200 5.22 0.60 9.45
C GLU A 200 6.57 1.13 8.91
N PHE A 201 6.58 2.33 8.31
CA PHE A 201 7.76 2.91 7.70
C PHE A 201 8.94 3.00 8.67
N GLY A 202 10.10 2.48 8.25
CA GLY A 202 11.32 2.47 9.03
C GLY A 202 11.38 1.42 10.15
N LYS A 203 10.32 0.62 10.36
CA LYS A 203 10.27 -0.40 11.42
C LYS A 203 10.56 -1.79 10.85
N ASN A 204 11.12 -2.65 11.69
CA ASN A 204 11.16 -4.10 11.44
C ASN A 204 9.94 -4.75 12.09
N THR A 205 9.02 -5.26 11.29
CA THR A 205 7.79 -5.89 11.82
C THR A 205 8.02 -7.32 12.33
N GLY A 206 9.13 -7.96 11.94
CA GLY A 206 9.47 -9.34 12.29
C GLY A 206 8.53 -10.38 11.68
N LYS A 207 7.28 -10.03 11.42
CA LYS A 207 6.24 -10.84 10.77
C LYS A 207 5.25 -9.92 10.06
N ALA A 208 4.47 -10.50 9.14
CA ALA A 208 3.40 -9.75 8.48
C ALA A 208 2.38 -9.20 9.49
N VAL A 209 2.09 -7.91 9.39
CA VAL A 209 1.04 -7.22 10.14
C VAL A 209 -0.16 -7.07 9.21
N THR A 210 -1.34 -7.47 9.66
CA THR A 210 -2.59 -7.25 8.93
C THR A 210 -3.31 -6.07 9.54
N MET A 211 -3.70 -5.11 8.72
CA MET A 211 -4.47 -3.94 9.15
C MET A 211 -5.59 -3.64 8.18
N GLU A 212 -6.71 -3.16 8.70
CA GLU A 212 -7.80 -2.64 7.92
C GLU A 212 -7.62 -1.13 7.75
N ILE A 213 -7.54 -0.67 6.51
CA ILE A 213 -7.47 0.75 6.17
C ILE A 213 -8.78 1.15 5.48
N SER A 214 -9.46 2.12 6.05
CA SER A 214 -10.75 2.62 5.53
C SER A 214 -10.61 3.96 4.83
N ALA A 215 -11.60 4.32 4.01
CA ALA A 215 -11.67 5.63 3.38
C ALA A 215 -11.79 6.79 4.39
N GLN A 216 -12.14 6.50 5.65
CA GLN A 216 -12.20 7.48 6.74
C GLN A 216 -10.86 7.67 7.43
N ASP A 217 -9.83 6.87 7.11
CA ASP A 217 -8.49 7.07 7.65
C ASP A 217 -7.99 8.48 7.23
N PRO A 218 -7.54 9.31 8.19
CA PRO A 218 -7.16 10.69 7.92
C PRO A 218 -5.97 10.82 6.96
N GLU A 219 -5.18 9.77 6.79
CA GLU A 219 -4.05 9.74 5.83
C GLU A 219 -4.51 9.34 4.41
N VAL A 220 -5.67 8.68 4.25
CA VAL A 220 -6.20 8.28 2.93
C VAL A 220 -6.84 9.47 2.20
N ALA A 221 -7.65 10.27 2.89
CA ALA A 221 -8.41 11.36 2.29
C ALA A 221 -7.54 12.37 1.49
N PRO A 222 -6.35 12.79 1.95
CA PRO A 222 -5.46 13.68 1.20
C PRO A 222 -4.89 13.04 -0.08
N LEU A 223 -4.79 11.70 -0.15
CA LEU A 223 -4.23 10.98 -1.30
C LEU A 223 -5.25 10.71 -2.41
N THR A 224 -6.53 10.92 -2.16
CA THR A 224 -7.63 10.69 -3.13
C THR A 224 -7.97 11.92 -3.98
N ARG A 225 -7.27 13.03 -3.77
CA ARG A 225 -7.49 14.32 -4.47
C ARG A 225 -6.69 14.44 -5.74
#